data_0493e543aca8310596a938f841fd9821
#
_entry.id   0493e543aca8310596a938f841fd9821
#
_cell.length_a   1.000
_cell.length_b   1.000
_cell.length_c   1.000
_cell.angle_alpha   90.00
_cell.angle_beta   90.00
_cell.angle_gamma   90.00
#
_symmetry.space_group_name_H-M   'P 1'
#
loop_
_entity.id
_entity.type
_entity.pdbx_description
1 polymer ?
#
loop_
_entity_poly.entity_id
_entity_poly.type
_entity_poly.pdbx_seq_one_letter_code
_entity_poly.pdbx_strand_id
1 'polypeptide(L)'
;MERPVLAVLGGSFDPPHLGHALIPTYLLARGLADRVLVAPCWSHPFAKQMMPFADRLALTRLAMASQAETVEVSDVEARLAARRGGEGPSYSYDLLRAVAEEHPGFAVRLVVGSDIVVRGELARWHRAAEIAAEFSPIVVPRVGFADAEDCALPEISSTAVRAWLAAGDDPEAQEALTMAVPAAVLKRIRGGHAGHVWLFGRGNVSTHAEPWLRERGWTAAVGSARGLVDGTGELPVGTPDGIWLLGQDGWLRAAAEALVRRGAPRVPVLHAAGSVVAREGLAAAAAAGHPVGTLHPICSLRRERASSRLGSCVFGLEGDREARAVALRWIGPQAHLDLQGLDAEQRTRYHAACALAGNHVAVLAERAAETMRSLGLPGPTTTRALGELLRSALDNLLALGMPHGVSGPAARGDLAALKRHEAALAGEASALYRVLSAQLVELLAARR
;
A
#
# COMPACT_ATOMS: atom_id res chain seq x y z
N MET A 1 -7.56 13.34 28.05
CA MET A 1 -7.98 12.10 27.38
C MET A 1 -6.76 11.21 27.26
N GLU A 2 -6.86 9.96 27.63
CA GLU A 2 -5.79 9.00 27.40
C GLU A 2 -5.55 8.83 25.91
N ARG A 3 -4.28 8.67 25.52
CA ARG A 3 -3.96 8.41 24.10
C ARG A 3 -4.47 7.03 23.69
N PRO A 4 -4.99 6.85 22.46
CA PRO A 4 -5.36 5.53 21.96
C PRO A 4 -4.15 4.61 21.95
N VAL A 5 -4.36 3.32 22.14
CA VAL A 5 -3.30 2.31 22.26
C VAL A 5 -3.01 1.70 20.88
N LEU A 6 -1.74 1.76 20.46
CA LEU A 6 -1.19 1.01 19.34
C LEU A 6 -0.38 -0.18 19.89
N ALA A 7 -0.93 -1.38 19.76
CA ALA A 7 -0.24 -2.61 20.14
C ALA A 7 0.71 -3.06 19.04
N VAL A 8 1.99 -3.34 19.37
CA VAL A 8 3.02 -3.79 18.42
C VAL A 8 3.29 -5.28 18.63
N LEU A 9 2.95 -6.07 17.63
CA LEU A 9 3.18 -7.50 17.58
C LEU A 9 4.40 -7.80 16.71
N GLY A 10 5.56 -8.00 17.32
CA GLY A 10 6.77 -8.48 16.65
C GLY A 10 6.83 -10.01 16.58
N GLY A 11 7.46 -10.55 15.54
CA GLY A 11 7.64 -11.98 15.42
C GLY A 11 8.37 -12.41 14.16
N SER A 12 8.74 -13.68 14.06
CA SER A 12 9.38 -14.21 12.85
C SER A 12 8.39 -14.42 11.71
N PHE A 13 7.16 -14.82 12.01
CA PHE A 13 6.10 -15.13 11.03
C PHE A 13 6.59 -16.06 9.90
N ASP A 14 7.17 -17.18 10.27
CA ASP A 14 7.94 -18.08 9.40
C ASP A 14 7.41 -19.54 9.41
N PRO A 15 6.26 -19.84 8.81
CA PRO A 15 5.26 -18.90 8.26
C PRO A 15 4.27 -18.39 9.31
N PRO A 16 3.48 -17.34 8.99
CA PRO A 16 2.36 -16.93 9.82
C PRO A 16 1.25 -18.01 9.82
N HIS A 17 0.56 -18.15 10.94
CA HIS A 17 -0.50 -19.12 11.18
C HIS A 17 -1.67 -18.49 11.96
N LEU A 18 -2.77 -19.23 12.15
CA LEU A 18 -3.97 -18.71 12.83
C LEU A 18 -3.68 -18.23 14.26
N GLY A 19 -2.75 -18.88 14.99
CA GLY A 19 -2.32 -18.39 16.30
C GLY A 19 -1.78 -16.96 16.28
N HIS A 20 -1.11 -16.55 15.19
CA HIS A 20 -0.70 -15.16 14.99
C HIS A 20 -1.88 -14.25 14.62
N ALA A 21 -2.77 -14.71 13.74
CA ALA A 21 -3.92 -13.92 13.28
C ALA A 21 -4.98 -13.68 14.36
N LEU A 22 -5.06 -14.56 15.35
CA LEU A 22 -5.99 -14.44 16.48
C LEU A 22 -5.53 -13.41 17.52
N ILE A 23 -4.23 -13.10 17.61
CA ILE A 23 -3.70 -12.13 18.59
C ILE A 23 -4.31 -10.73 18.38
N PRO A 24 -4.29 -10.13 17.17
CA PRO A 24 -4.94 -8.84 16.95
C PRO A 24 -6.44 -8.88 17.28
N THR A 25 -7.14 -9.92 16.85
CA THR A 25 -8.58 -10.07 17.17
C THR A 25 -8.82 -10.09 18.69
N TYR A 26 -8.02 -10.83 19.44
CA TYR A 26 -8.08 -10.86 20.90
C TYR A 26 -7.87 -9.49 21.53
N LEU A 27 -6.83 -8.77 21.10
CA LEU A 27 -6.48 -7.44 21.64
C LEU A 27 -7.60 -6.42 21.41
N LEU A 28 -8.13 -6.37 20.19
CA LEU A 28 -9.20 -5.46 19.80
C LEU A 28 -10.53 -5.79 20.50
N ALA A 29 -10.92 -7.07 20.51
CA ALA A 29 -12.16 -7.53 21.14
C ALA A 29 -12.18 -7.34 22.66
N ARG A 30 -11.02 -7.38 23.32
CA ARG A 30 -10.86 -7.14 24.75
C ARG A 30 -10.65 -5.66 25.09
N GLY A 31 -10.59 -4.75 24.12
CA GLY A 31 -10.33 -3.34 24.33
C GLY A 31 -8.92 -3.05 24.89
N LEU A 32 -7.96 -3.96 24.65
CA LEU A 32 -6.57 -3.82 25.10
C LEU A 32 -5.73 -2.94 24.13
N ALA A 33 -6.23 -2.76 22.93
CA ALA A 33 -5.67 -1.87 21.91
C ALA A 33 -6.77 -1.31 21.01
N ASP A 34 -6.56 -0.13 20.47
CA ASP A 34 -7.42 0.50 19.45
C ASP A 34 -6.96 0.13 18.03
N ARG A 35 -5.65 -0.10 17.85
CA ARG A 35 -5.03 -0.58 16.60
C ARG A 35 -3.89 -1.53 16.91
N VAL A 36 -3.57 -2.38 15.93
CA VAL A 36 -2.44 -3.32 16.05
C VAL A 36 -1.50 -3.14 14.86
N LEU A 37 -0.20 -3.01 15.13
CA LEU A 37 0.86 -3.04 14.14
C LEU A 37 1.60 -4.37 14.25
N VAL A 38 1.61 -5.14 13.16
CA VAL A 38 2.30 -6.43 13.06
C VAL A 38 3.61 -6.22 12.29
N ALA A 39 4.73 -6.54 12.92
CA ALA A 39 6.06 -6.32 12.36
C ALA A 39 6.86 -7.64 12.25
N PRO A 40 6.98 -8.23 11.05
CA PRO A 40 7.93 -9.32 10.84
C PRO A 40 9.37 -8.86 11.10
N CYS A 41 10.14 -9.59 11.92
CA CYS A 41 11.52 -9.23 12.22
C CYS A 41 12.40 -9.36 10.96
N TRP A 42 13.35 -8.43 10.77
CA TRP A 42 14.31 -8.50 9.66
C TRP A 42 15.24 -9.68 9.84
N SER A 43 15.90 -9.77 11.00
CA SER A 43 16.83 -10.83 11.36
C SER A 43 16.54 -11.28 12.79
N HIS A 44 16.55 -12.60 13.03
CA HIS A 44 16.28 -13.13 14.36
C HIS A 44 17.53 -13.03 15.24
N PRO A 45 17.43 -12.51 16.49
CA PRO A 45 18.59 -12.35 17.39
C PRO A 45 19.37 -13.63 17.67
N PHE A 46 18.72 -14.80 17.57
CA PHE A 46 19.34 -16.11 17.81
C PHE A 46 19.74 -16.83 16.51
N ALA A 47 20.14 -16.12 15.47
CA ALA A 47 20.65 -16.65 14.20
C ALA A 47 19.79 -17.76 13.56
N LYS A 48 18.47 -17.71 13.75
CA LYS A 48 17.52 -18.66 13.16
C LYS A 48 17.46 -18.47 11.64
N GLN A 49 17.65 -19.57 10.90
CA GLN A 49 17.35 -19.54 9.46
C GLN A 49 15.85 -19.37 9.24
N MET A 50 15.49 -18.39 8.42
CA MET A 50 14.10 -18.03 8.10
C MET A 50 13.94 -17.86 6.60
N MET A 51 12.71 -17.95 6.12
CA MET A 51 12.37 -17.51 4.77
C MET A 51 12.81 -16.05 4.53
N PRO A 52 13.07 -15.64 3.27
CA PRO A 52 13.34 -14.25 2.95
C PRO A 52 12.32 -13.29 3.56
N PHE A 53 12.78 -12.12 4.02
CA PHE A 53 11.92 -11.14 4.69
C PHE A 53 10.70 -10.75 3.82
N ALA A 54 10.91 -10.54 2.52
CA ALA A 54 9.83 -10.17 1.58
C ALA A 54 8.72 -11.23 1.53
N ASP A 55 9.07 -12.52 1.56
CA ASP A 55 8.09 -13.60 1.56
C ASP A 55 7.32 -13.65 2.88
N ARG A 56 8.00 -13.50 4.03
CA ARG A 56 7.35 -13.48 5.35
C ARG A 56 6.44 -12.28 5.51
N LEU A 57 6.84 -11.11 5.01
CA LEU A 57 6.01 -9.90 4.99
C LEU A 57 4.75 -10.10 4.14
N ALA A 58 4.89 -10.67 2.93
CA ALA A 58 3.76 -10.97 2.05
C ALA A 58 2.80 -11.99 2.67
N LEU A 59 3.32 -13.07 3.25
CA LEU A 59 2.52 -14.08 3.95
C LEU A 59 1.80 -13.50 5.16
N THR A 60 2.45 -12.62 5.92
CA THR A 60 1.85 -11.94 7.09
C THR A 60 0.70 -11.03 6.65
N ARG A 61 0.85 -10.28 5.55
CA ARG A 61 -0.24 -9.49 4.96
C ARG A 61 -1.43 -10.36 4.56
N LEU A 62 -1.19 -11.53 3.95
CA LEU A 62 -2.25 -12.49 3.63
C LEU A 62 -2.95 -13.03 4.88
N ALA A 63 -2.20 -13.31 5.95
CA ALA A 63 -2.76 -13.81 7.20
C ALA A 63 -3.64 -12.77 7.92
N MET A 64 -3.34 -11.49 7.79
CA MET A 64 -4.05 -10.38 8.45
C MET A 64 -5.09 -9.70 7.55
N ALA A 65 -5.28 -10.15 6.32
CA ALA A 65 -6.09 -9.46 5.30
C ALA A 65 -7.55 -9.21 5.72
N SER A 66 -8.15 -10.10 6.53
CA SER A 66 -9.52 -9.94 7.04
C SER A 66 -9.67 -8.83 8.10
N GLN A 67 -8.57 -8.26 8.59
CA GLN A 67 -8.53 -7.29 9.68
C GLN A 67 -7.85 -5.97 9.25
N ALA A 68 -7.69 -5.72 7.95
CA ALA A 68 -6.88 -4.64 7.40
C ALA A 68 -7.30 -3.21 7.81
N GLU A 69 -8.51 -3.02 8.30
CA GLU A 69 -8.98 -1.71 8.80
C GLU A 69 -8.34 -1.30 10.14
N THR A 70 -8.06 -2.29 11.00
CA THR A 70 -7.55 -2.08 12.36
C THR A 70 -6.17 -2.68 12.61
N VAL A 71 -5.69 -3.51 11.68
CA VAL A 71 -4.40 -4.21 11.76
C VAL A 71 -3.52 -3.81 10.58
N GLU A 72 -2.41 -3.15 10.89
CA GLU A 72 -1.38 -2.78 9.91
C GLU A 72 -0.25 -3.81 9.91
N VAL A 73 0.21 -4.25 8.73
CA VAL A 73 1.43 -5.05 8.59
C VAL A 73 2.55 -4.18 8.04
N SER A 74 3.52 -3.87 8.89
CA SER A 74 4.58 -2.89 8.63
C SER A 74 5.89 -3.54 8.22
N ASP A 75 6.63 -2.84 7.35
CA ASP A 75 8.01 -3.16 6.96
C ASP A 75 9.05 -2.39 7.77
N VAL A 76 8.67 -1.81 8.91
CA VAL A 76 9.52 -0.97 9.77
C VAL A 76 10.87 -1.62 10.09
N GLU A 77 10.89 -2.91 10.32
CA GLU A 77 12.11 -3.68 10.58
C GLU A 77 13.09 -3.67 9.40
N ALA A 78 12.58 -3.76 8.16
CA ALA A 78 13.41 -3.62 6.95
C ALA A 78 13.96 -2.20 6.81
N ARG A 79 13.16 -1.18 7.12
CA ARG A 79 13.62 0.21 7.11
C ARG A 79 14.70 0.48 8.16
N LEU A 80 14.56 -0.08 9.35
CA LEU A 80 15.58 -0.02 10.41
C LEU A 80 16.86 -0.75 9.98
N ALA A 81 16.74 -1.94 9.39
CA ALA A 81 17.89 -2.69 8.89
C ALA A 81 18.63 -1.91 7.78
N ALA A 82 17.90 -1.31 6.83
CA ALA A 82 18.49 -0.50 5.77
C ALA A 82 19.30 0.68 6.30
N ARG A 83 18.85 1.35 7.38
CA ARG A 83 19.59 2.43 8.06
C ARG A 83 20.91 1.96 8.69
N ARG A 84 21.01 0.65 9.00
CA ARG A 84 22.21 0.01 9.58
C ARG A 84 23.08 -0.69 8.53
N GLY A 85 22.83 -0.49 7.23
CA GLY A 85 23.56 -1.19 6.17
C GLY A 85 23.11 -2.64 5.95
N GLY A 86 21.97 -3.05 6.50
CA GLY A 86 21.43 -4.41 6.33
C GLY A 86 21.94 -5.42 7.36
N GLU A 87 22.86 -5.04 8.24
CA GLU A 87 23.53 -5.91 9.20
C GLU A 87 22.91 -5.86 10.61
N GLY A 88 23.16 -6.92 11.38
CA GLY A 88 22.80 -7.05 12.78
C GLY A 88 21.36 -7.53 13.04
N PRO A 89 21.08 -7.95 14.28
CA PRO A 89 19.79 -8.45 14.69
C PRO A 89 18.76 -7.34 14.85
N SER A 90 17.48 -7.70 14.73
CA SER A 90 16.36 -6.84 15.08
C SER A 90 16.09 -6.91 16.58
N TYR A 91 16.06 -5.75 17.22
CA TYR A 91 15.72 -5.65 18.65
C TYR A 91 14.36 -4.99 18.85
N SER A 92 13.55 -5.56 19.73
CA SER A 92 12.20 -5.07 20.01
C SER A 92 12.19 -3.63 20.53
N TYR A 93 13.19 -3.19 21.27
CA TYR A 93 13.30 -1.81 21.72
C TYR A 93 13.41 -0.82 20.55
N ASP A 94 14.29 -1.12 19.57
CA ASP A 94 14.47 -0.26 18.39
C ASP A 94 13.21 -0.19 17.54
N LEU A 95 12.53 -1.32 17.39
CA LEU A 95 11.22 -1.40 16.73
C LEU A 95 10.20 -0.49 17.40
N LEU A 96 10.03 -0.61 18.72
CA LEU A 96 9.06 0.15 19.49
C LEU A 96 9.34 1.66 19.44
N ARG A 97 10.61 2.04 19.52
CA ARG A 97 11.04 3.44 19.39
C ARG A 97 10.68 4.01 18.03
N ALA A 98 10.99 3.28 16.95
CA ALA A 98 10.66 3.70 15.58
C ALA A 98 9.16 3.84 15.38
N VAL A 99 8.36 2.88 15.88
CA VAL A 99 6.91 2.94 15.81
C VAL A 99 6.35 4.12 16.62
N ALA A 100 6.89 4.41 17.80
CA ALA A 100 6.47 5.56 18.61
C ALA A 100 6.78 6.90 17.93
N GLU A 101 7.89 7.00 17.22
CA GLU A 101 8.25 8.18 16.42
C GLU A 101 7.34 8.35 15.18
N GLU A 102 6.93 7.25 14.54
CA GLU A 102 6.03 7.27 13.40
C GLU A 102 4.56 7.51 13.79
N HIS A 103 4.18 7.19 15.05
CA HIS A 103 2.80 7.28 15.56
C HIS A 103 2.69 8.11 16.86
N PRO A 104 3.07 9.39 16.86
CA PRO A 104 3.15 10.20 18.10
C PRO A 104 1.81 10.42 18.81
N GLY A 105 0.68 10.18 18.11
CA GLY A 105 -0.66 10.26 18.68
C GLY A 105 -1.09 9.06 19.53
N PHE A 106 -0.32 7.97 19.50
CA PHE A 106 -0.66 6.72 20.18
C PHE A 106 0.22 6.46 21.41
N ALA A 107 -0.32 5.72 22.37
CA ALA A 107 0.45 5.03 23.39
C ALA A 107 0.88 3.67 22.80
N VAL A 108 2.18 3.54 22.46
CA VAL A 108 2.72 2.32 21.89
C VAL A 108 2.98 1.29 22.98
N ARG A 109 2.49 0.05 22.79
CA ARG A 109 2.65 -1.06 23.74
C ARG A 109 3.15 -2.31 23.04
N LEU A 110 4.10 -3.02 23.68
CA LEU A 110 4.59 -4.32 23.18
C LEU A 110 3.59 -5.43 23.44
N VAL A 111 3.38 -6.32 22.48
CA VAL A 111 2.60 -7.55 22.66
C VAL A 111 3.54 -8.74 22.88
N VAL A 112 3.34 -9.47 23.96
CA VAL A 112 4.11 -10.69 24.28
C VAL A 112 3.17 -11.82 24.70
N GLY A 113 3.54 -13.05 24.40
CA GLY A 113 2.85 -14.23 24.93
C GLY A 113 3.16 -14.48 26.40
N SER A 114 2.19 -15.05 27.14
CA SER A 114 2.40 -15.44 28.54
C SER A 114 3.53 -16.46 28.73
N ASP A 115 3.81 -17.29 27.72
CA ASP A 115 4.95 -18.22 27.70
C ASP A 115 6.29 -17.52 27.85
N ILE A 116 6.50 -16.37 27.18
CA ILE A 116 7.71 -15.55 27.24
C ILE A 116 7.90 -14.97 28.66
N VAL A 117 6.78 -14.54 29.28
CA VAL A 117 6.82 -13.92 30.63
C VAL A 117 7.09 -15.01 31.68
N VAL A 118 6.34 -16.13 31.66
CA VAL A 118 6.47 -17.21 32.64
C VAL A 118 7.85 -17.87 32.60
N ARG A 119 8.44 -17.99 31.43
CA ARG A 119 9.82 -18.52 31.28
C ARG A 119 10.91 -17.49 31.62
N GLY A 120 10.55 -16.26 31.95
CA GLY A 120 11.51 -15.18 32.26
C GLY A 120 12.35 -14.75 31.07
N GLU A 121 11.91 -15.05 29.84
CA GLU A 121 12.66 -14.71 28.62
C GLU A 121 12.66 -13.21 28.36
N LEU A 122 11.54 -12.50 28.64
CA LEU A 122 11.41 -11.06 28.45
C LEU A 122 12.50 -10.27 29.19
N ALA A 123 12.87 -10.71 30.39
CA ALA A 123 13.90 -10.06 31.20
C ALA A 123 15.31 -10.16 30.59
N ARG A 124 15.52 -11.06 29.63
CA ARG A 124 16.82 -11.26 28.92
C ARG A 124 16.88 -10.49 27.60
N TRP A 125 15.79 -9.81 27.22
CA TRP A 125 15.78 -9.08 25.96
C TRP A 125 16.65 -7.83 26.04
N HIS A 126 17.17 -7.41 24.90
CA HIS A 126 17.93 -6.16 24.81
C HIS A 126 17.09 -5.00 25.32
N ARG A 127 17.59 -4.28 26.32
CA ARG A 127 16.93 -3.15 26.98
C ARG A 127 15.55 -3.49 27.57
N ALA A 128 15.44 -4.65 28.23
CA ALA A 128 14.20 -5.15 28.81
C ALA A 128 13.59 -4.19 29.86
N ALA A 129 14.44 -3.53 30.66
CA ALA A 129 13.97 -2.56 31.65
C ALA A 129 13.30 -1.34 31.01
N GLU A 130 13.89 -0.82 29.96
CA GLU A 130 13.33 0.31 29.19
C GLU A 130 12.06 -0.11 28.44
N ILE A 131 12.00 -1.33 27.87
CA ILE A 131 10.78 -1.85 27.28
C ILE A 131 9.64 -1.87 28.31
N ALA A 132 9.90 -2.36 29.52
CA ALA A 132 8.90 -2.44 30.57
C ALA A 132 8.43 -1.02 31.04
N ALA A 133 9.37 -0.09 31.15
CA ALA A 133 9.08 1.26 31.62
C ALA A 133 8.37 2.14 30.57
N GLU A 134 8.82 2.08 29.31
CA GLU A 134 8.35 2.99 28.26
C GLU A 134 7.14 2.46 27.48
N PHE A 135 7.04 1.12 27.29
CA PHE A 135 6.08 0.51 26.38
C PHE A 135 5.08 -0.47 27.03
N SER A 136 5.08 -0.58 28.36
CA SER A 136 4.10 -1.33 29.18
C SER A 136 3.52 -2.57 28.48
N PRO A 137 4.24 -3.72 28.43
CA PRO A 137 3.85 -4.88 27.62
C PRO A 137 2.42 -5.37 27.89
N ILE A 138 1.71 -5.74 26.82
CA ILE A 138 0.43 -6.45 26.87
C ILE A 138 0.73 -7.94 26.79
N VAL A 139 0.34 -8.68 27.82
CA VAL A 139 0.54 -10.12 27.89
C VAL A 139 -0.70 -10.83 27.31
N VAL A 140 -0.49 -11.66 26.29
CA VAL A 140 -1.56 -12.46 25.65
C VAL A 140 -1.51 -13.87 26.22
N PRO A 141 -2.63 -14.39 26.80
CA PRO A 141 -2.68 -15.71 27.39
C PRO A 141 -2.48 -16.81 26.34
N ARG A 142 -1.60 -17.77 26.64
CA ARG A 142 -1.38 -18.99 25.82
C ARG A 142 -1.72 -20.24 26.60
N VAL A 143 -2.27 -21.24 25.91
CA VAL A 143 -2.56 -22.55 26.48
C VAL A 143 -1.32 -23.11 27.19
N GLY A 144 -1.48 -23.61 28.42
CA GLY A 144 -0.39 -24.10 29.26
C GLY A 144 0.39 -23.02 30.02
N PHE A 145 0.12 -21.73 29.78
CA PHE A 145 0.80 -20.58 30.41
C PHE A 145 -0.16 -19.47 30.80
N ALA A 146 -1.45 -19.78 30.92
CA ALA A 146 -2.51 -18.86 31.30
C ALA A 146 -3.24 -19.38 32.54
N ASP A 147 -3.84 -18.48 33.31
CA ASP A 147 -4.74 -18.86 34.40
C ASP A 147 -6.03 -19.48 33.86
N ALA A 148 -6.68 -20.32 34.67
CA ALA A 148 -7.87 -21.10 34.24
C ALA A 148 -9.06 -20.22 33.80
N GLU A 149 -9.10 -18.94 34.19
CA GLU A 149 -10.14 -17.97 33.86
C GLU A 149 -9.84 -17.18 32.56
N ASP A 150 -8.62 -17.29 32.02
CA ASP A 150 -8.21 -16.60 30.81
C ASP A 150 -8.66 -17.33 29.54
N CYS A 151 -9.14 -16.56 28.56
CA CYS A 151 -9.37 -17.05 27.19
C CYS A 151 -8.02 -17.24 26.51
N ALA A 152 -7.41 -18.41 26.68
CA ALA A 152 -6.10 -18.73 26.13
C ALA A 152 -6.17 -18.99 24.63
N LEU A 153 -5.24 -18.40 23.87
CA LEU A 153 -5.11 -18.67 22.45
C LEU A 153 -4.51 -20.06 22.17
N PRO A 154 -4.93 -20.73 21.08
CA PRO A 154 -4.47 -22.07 20.75
C PRO A 154 -2.97 -22.17 20.56
N GLU A 155 -2.40 -23.30 20.95
CA GLU A 155 -0.96 -23.58 20.79
C GLU A 155 -0.66 -24.00 19.34
N ILE A 156 -0.53 -23.02 18.45
CA ILE A 156 -0.04 -23.22 17.09
C ILE A 156 1.33 -22.56 16.98
N SER A 157 2.29 -23.29 16.44
CA SER A 157 3.65 -22.74 16.25
C SER A 157 4.11 -22.85 14.79
N SER A 158 4.92 -21.89 14.34
CA SER A 158 5.56 -21.95 13.01
C SER A 158 6.42 -23.21 12.85
N THR A 159 6.96 -23.75 13.94
CA THR A 159 7.73 -24.99 13.91
C THR A 159 6.84 -26.19 13.58
N ALA A 160 5.67 -26.31 14.20
CA ALA A 160 4.70 -27.34 13.87
C ALA A 160 4.22 -27.21 12.42
N VAL A 161 3.91 -25.99 11.98
CA VAL A 161 3.51 -25.73 10.58
C VAL A 161 4.59 -26.16 9.58
N ARG A 162 5.86 -25.85 9.84
CA ARG A 162 6.96 -26.33 8.97
C ARG A 162 7.11 -27.85 8.98
N ALA A 163 6.93 -28.50 10.12
CA ALA A 163 6.95 -29.97 10.20
C ALA A 163 5.83 -30.60 9.37
N TRP A 164 4.61 -30.10 9.48
CA TRP A 164 3.46 -30.56 8.66
C TRP A 164 3.67 -30.29 7.17
N LEU A 165 4.26 -29.16 6.79
CA LEU A 165 4.61 -28.87 5.39
C LEU A 165 5.67 -29.86 4.87
N ALA A 166 6.64 -30.24 5.67
CA ALA A 166 7.68 -31.20 5.31
C ALA A 166 7.16 -32.65 5.22
N ALA A 167 6.05 -32.97 5.88
CA ALA A 167 5.41 -34.28 5.81
C ALA A 167 4.68 -34.54 4.45
N GLY A 168 4.59 -33.54 3.57
CA GLY A 168 4.06 -33.69 2.22
C GLY A 168 2.58 -34.03 2.20
N ASP A 169 2.24 -35.16 1.53
CA ASP A 169 0.84 -35.57 1.33
C ASP A 169 0.26 -36.42 2.50
N ASP A 170 0.94 -36.44 3.65
CA ASP A 170 0.42 -37.12 4.84
C ASP A 170 -0.96 -36.55 5.25
N PRO A 171 -2.03 -37.38 5.34
CA PRO A 171 -3.38 -36.91 5.56
C PRO A 171 -3.58 -36.12 6.87
N GLU A 172 -2.95 -36.56 7.96
CA GLU A 172 -3.06 -35.89 9.26
C GLU A 172 -2.37 -34.53 9.24
N ALA A 173 -1.19 -34.45 8.60
CA ALA A 173 -0.47 -33.20 8.41
C ALA A 173 -1.27 -32.22 7.51
N GLN A 174 -1.95 -32.72 6.47
CA GLN A 174 -2.77 -31.91 5.58
C GLN A 174 -4.00 -31.35 6.31
N GLU A 175 -4.66 -32.13 7.16
CA GLU A 175 -5.77 -31.68 7.99
C GLU A 175 -5.27 -30.60 8.99
N ALA A 176 -4.18 -30.88 9.70
CA ALA A 176 -3.58 -29.95 10.65
C ALA A 176 -3.22 -28.60 9.98
N LEU A 177 -2.62 -28.63 8.78
CA LEU A 177 -2.30 -27.43 8.00
C LEU A 177 -3.56 -26.64 7.64
N THR A 178 -4.63 -27.32 7.24
CA THR A 178 -5.89 -26.67 6.87
C THR A 178 -6.53 -25.97 8.07
N MET A 179 -6.41 -26.55 9.24
CA MET A 179 -6.95 -25.99 10.49
C MET A 179 -6.05 -24.91 11.11
N ALA A 180 -4.74 -24.97 10.89
CA ALA A 180 -3.78 -24.10 11.57
C ALA A 180 -3.32 -22.90 10.76
N VAL A 181 -3.45 -22.94 9.42
CA VAL A 181 -2.90 -21.92 8.53
C VAL A 181 -4.02 -21.29 7.69
N PRO A 182 -4.12 -19.94 7.64
CA PRO A 182 -5.09 -19.30 6.75
C PRO A 182 -4.98 -19.82 5.31
N ALA A 183 -6.10 -20.10 4.67
CA ALA A 183 -6.14 -20.74 3.36
C ALA A 183 -5.32 -20.00 2.29
N ALA A 184 -5.32 -18.67 2.31
CA ALA A 184 -4.53 -17.84 1.41
C ALA A 184 -3.02 -18.01 1.63
N VAL A 185 -2.59 -18.12 2.90
CA VAL A 185 -1.19 -18.37 3.28
C VAL A 185 -0.77 -19.76 2.83
N LEU A 186 -1.59 -20.77 3.11
CA LEU A 186 -1.33 -22.16 2.74
C LEU A 186 -1.22 -22.33 1.23
N LYS A 187 -2.14 -21.74 0.48
CA LYS A 187 -2.10 -21.69 -0.99
C LYS A 187 -0.79 -21.08 -1.51
N ARG A 188 -0.33 -19.98 -0.89
CA ARG A 188 0.91 -19.32 -1.30
C ARG A 188 2.16 -20.15 -1.01
N ILE A 189 2.23 -20.79 0.17
CA ILE A 189 3.37 -21.63 0.59
C ILE A 189 3.51 -22.86 -0.30
N ARG A 190 2.40 -23.51 -0.66
CA ARG A 190 2.38 -24.71 -1.51
C ARG A 190 2.75 -24.43 -2.97
N GLY A 191 3.24 -23.24 -3.28
CA GLY A 191 3.56 -22.83 -4.65
C GLY A 191 2.33 -22.55 -5.49
N GLY A 192 1.16 -22.44 -4.86
CA GLY A 192 -0.05 -21.89 -5.49
C GLY A 192 0.16 -20.41 -5.70
N HIS A 193 0.80 -20.02 -6.82
CA HIS A 193 0.77 -18.64 -7.25
C HIS A 193 -0.69 -18.19 -7.30
N ALA A 194 -0.97 -16.95 -6.86
CA ALA A 194 -2.30 -16.37 -7.03
C ALA A 194 -2.71 -16.41 -8.52
N GLY A 195 -1.73 -16.50 -9.41
CA GLY A 195 -1.85 -16.63 -10.83
C GLY A 195 -0.65 -16.03 -11.55
N HIS A 196 -0.76 -15.95 -12.89
CA HIS A 196 0.28 -15.40 -13.76
C HIS A 196 -0.25 -14.18 -14.52
N VAL A 197 0.53 -13.12 -14.61
CA VAL A 197 0.14 -11.86 -15.27
C VAL A 197 1.19 -11.50 -16.31
N TRP A 198 0.76 -11.15 -17.52
CA TRP A 198 1.64 -10.51 -18.48
C TRP A 198 1.51 -8.99 -18.38
N LEU A 199 2.64 -8.31 -18.17
CA LEU A 199 2.74 -6.86 -18.16
C LEU A 199 3.45 -6.39 -19.41
N PHE A 200 2.83 -5.51 -20.19
CA PHE A 200 3.50 -4.89 -21.34
C PHE A 200 3.74 -3.42 -21.11
N GLY A 201 5.00 -3.06 -20.91
CA GLY A 201 5.46 -1.70 -20.65
C GLY A 201 6.67 -1.72 -19.71
N ARG A 202 7.53 -0.69 -19.86
CA ARG A 202 8.73 -0.48 -18.98
C ARG A 202 8.76 0.94 -18.44
N GLY A 203 7.57 1.51 -18.20
CA GLY A 203 7.37 2.86 -17.66
C GLY A 203 7.24 2.89 -16.14
N ASN A 204 6.80 4.04 -15.64
CA ASN A 204 6.61 4.26 -14.19
C ASN A 204 5.66 3.23 -13.57
N VAL A 205 4.52 2.94 -14.22
CA VAL A 205 3.52 2.00 -13.68
C VAL A 205 4.10 0.59 -13.59
N SER A 206 4.74 0.08 -14.64
CA SER A 206 5.27 -1.29 -14.66
C SER A 206 6.38 -1.52 -13.63
N THR A 207 7.24 -0.52 -13.40
CA THR A 207 8.29 -0.60 -12.36
C THR A 207 7.71 -0.84 -10.96
N HIS A 208 6.49 -0.36 -10.72
CA HIS A 208 5.79 -0.56 -9.45
C HIS A 208 4.83 -1.76 -9.50
N ALA A 209 4.24 -2.07 -10.65
CA ALA A 209 3.23 -3.12 -10.79
C ALA A 209 3.81 -4.52 -10.57
N GLU A 210 4.99 -4.80 -11.12
CA GLU A 210 5.64 -6.10 -10.97
C GLU A 210 5.92 -6.46 -9.50
N PRO A 211 6.65 -5.66 -8.70
CA PRO A 211 6.87 -5.98 -7.29
C PRO A 211 5.57 -5.98 -6.48
N TRP A 212 4.64 -5.08 -6.76
CA TRP A 212 3.34 -5.02 -6.11
C TRP A 212 2.49 -6.29 -6.34
N LEU A 213 2.48 -6.86 -7.55
CA LEU A 213 1.82 -8.13 -7.87
C LEU A 213 2.55 -9.30 -7.18
N ARG A 214 3.88 -9.29 -7.19
CA ARG A 214 4.70 -10.33 -6.54
C ARG A 214 4.47 -10.38 -5.03
N GLU A 215 4.39 -9.23 -4.37
CA GLU A 215 4.04 -9.14 -2.94
C GLU A 215 2.67 -9.77 -2.63
N ARG A 216 1.77 -9.81 -3.61
CA ARG A 216 0.44 -10.42 -3.53
C ARG A 216 0.38 -11.88 -4.00
N GLY A 217 1.54 -12.48 -4.27
CA GLY A 217 1.64 -13.87 -4.69
C GLY A 217 1.41 -14.11 -6.17
N TRP A 218 1.30 -13.07 -7.00
CA TRP A 218 1.23 -13.21 -8.45
C TRP A 218 2.63 -13.35 -9.05
N THR A 219 2.77 -14.19 -10.06
CA THR A 219 3.92 -14.14 -10.94
C THR A 219 3.64 -13.15 -12.07
N ALA A 220 4.64 -12.31 -12.40
CA ALA A 220 4.50 -11.35 -13.49
C ALA A 220 5.64 -11.54 -14.49
N ALA A 221 5.28 -11.65 -15.76
CA ALA A 221 6.22 -11.60 -16.88
C ALA A 221 6.12 -10.24 -17.58
N VAL A 222 7.23 -9.51 -17.63
CA VAL A 222 7.28 -8.14 -18.17
C VAL A 222 7.80 -8.16 -19.61
N GLY A 223 6.93 -7.83 -20.55
CA GLY A 223 7.25 -7.68 -21.97
C GLY A 223 7.53 -6.21 -22.35
N SER A 224 8.25 -6.02 -23.45
CA SER A 224 8.44 -4.71 -24.06
C SER A 224 7.16 -4.24 -24.77
N ALA A 225 6.69 -3.04 -24.45
CA ALA A 225 5.56 -2.43 -25.17
C ALA A 225 5.88 -2.23 -26.65
N ARG A 226 7.08 -1.72 -26.97
CA ARG A 226 7.54 -1.56 -28.36
C ARG A 226 7.68 -2.92 -29.04
N GLY A 227 8.39 -3.87 -28.41
CA GLY A 227 8.61 -5.21 -28.96
C GLY A 227 7.32 -6.01 -29.19
N LEU A 228 6.24 -5.71 -28.43
CA LEU A 228 4.92 -6.28 -28.70
C LEU A 228 4.37 -5.80 -30.05
N VAL A 229 4.44 -4.50 -30.32
CA VAL A 229 3.82 -3.87 -31.51
C VAL A 229 4.63 -4.12 -32.77
N ASP A 230 5.95 -3.95 -32.73
CA ASP A 230 6.85 -4.13 -33.87
C ASP A 230 7.25 -5.60 -34.13
N GLY A 231 6.87 -6.53 -33.25
CA GLY A 231 7.14 -7.94 -33.38
C GLY A 231 8.54 -8.39 -32.98
N THR A 232 9.39 -7.49 -32.49
CA THR A 232 10.78 -7.80 -32.12
C THR A 232 10.93 -8.47 -30.74
N GLY A 233 9.91 -8.32 -29.85
CA GLY A 233 9.89 -8.98 -28.55
C GLY A 233 9.07 -10.28 -28.61
N GLU A 234 9.48 -11.30 -27.89
CA GLU A 234 8.67 -12.52 -27.75
C GLU A 234 7.49 -12.32 -26.79
N LEU A 235 6.39 -13.06 -27.01
CA LEU A 235 5.34 -13.16 -26.00
C LEU A 235 5.90 -13.97 -24.81
N PRO A 236 5.56 -13.59 -23.56
CA PRO A 236 5.98 -14.37 -22.40
C PRO A 236 5.48 -15.81 -22.47
N VAL A 237 6.21 -16.74 -21.85
CA VAL A 237 5.86 -18.17 -21.83
C VAL A 237 4.70 -18.45 -20.88
N GLY A 238 3.85 -19.41 -21.21
CA GLY A 238 2.70 -19.85 -20.41
C GLY A 238 1.43 -19.06 -20.68
N THR A 239 0.34 -19.49 -20.07
CA THR A 239 -0.96 -18.82 -20.19
C THR A 239 -1.18 -17.92 -18.96
N PRO A 240 -1.33 -16.60 -19.12
CA PRO A 240 -1.60 -15.72 -17.97
C PRO A 240 -3.08 -15.79 -17.57
N ASP A 241 -3.39 -15.39 -16.34
CA ASP A 241 -4.77 -15.12 -15.90
C ASP A 241 -5.32 -13.82 -16.50
N GLY A 242 -4.43 -12.92 -16.90
CA GLY A 242 -4.76 -11.67 -17.57
C GLY A 242 -3.51 -10.93 -18.05
N ILE A 243 -3.74 -9.99 -18.94
CA ILE A 243 -2.72 -9.14 -19.56
C ILE A 243 -2.98 -7.69 -19.13
N TRP A 244 -1.95 -6.99 -18.65
CA TRP A 244 -2.07 -5.57 -18.28
C TRP A 244 -1.14 -4.72 -19.15
N LEU A 245 -1.75 -3.85 -19.97
CA LEU A 245 -1.06 -2.93 -20.87
C LEU A 245 -0.75 -1.62 -20.14
N LEU A 246 0.54 -1.32 -19.95
CA LEU A 246 1.09 -0.24 -19.14
C LEU A 246 1.82 0.81 -19.98
N GLY A 247 1.32 1.05 -21.18
CA GLY A 247 1.83 2.04 -22.14
C GLY A 247 1.06 3.35 -22.15
N GLN A 248 1.45 4.25 -23.07
CA GLN A 248 0.76 5.51 -23.33
C GLN A 248 -0.59 5.25 -24.03
N ASP A 249 -1.56 6.15 -23.86
CA ASP A 249 -2.91 6.04 -24.39
C ASP A 249 -2.92 5.76 -25.91
N GLY A 250 -2.14 6.52 -26.68
CA GLY A 250 -2.05 6.36 -28.13
C GLY A 250 -1.45 5.03 -28.62
N TRP A 251 -0.83 4.27 -27.71
CA TRP A 251 -0.24 2.96 -28.04
C TRP A 251 -1.23 1.79 -27.88
N LEU A 252 -2.30 1.96 -27.10
CA LEU A 252 -3.20 0.87 -26.68
C LEU A 252 -3.84 0.13 -27.87
N ARG A 253 -4.29 0.85 -28.88
CA ARG A 253 -4.92 0.25 -30.07
C ARG A 253 -3.94 -0.65 -30.83
N ALA A 254 -2.74 -0.16 -31.09
CA ALA A 254 -1.70 -0.95 -31.75
C ALA A 254 -1.27 -2.18 -30.91
N ALA A 255 -1.25 -2.03 -29.58
CA ALA A 255 -0.96 -3.14 -28.68
C ALA A 255 -2.04 -4.22 -28.72
N ALA A 256 -3.32 -3.84 -28.69
CA ALA A 256 -4.45 -4.76 -28.80
C ALA A 256 -4.42 -5.53 -30.13
N GLU A 257 -4.19 -4.84 -31.24
CA GLU A 257 -4.02 -5.45 -32.56
C GLU A 257 -2.82 -6.43 -32.58
N ALA A 258 -1.70 -6.05 -31.96
CA ALA A 258 -0.52 -6.89 -31.91
C ALA A 258 -0.73 -8.15 -31.05
N LEU A 259 -1.43 -8.07 -29.94
CA LEU A 259 -1.80 -9.25 -29.13
C LEU A 259 -2.58 -10.26 -29.95
N VAL A 260 -3.60 -9.81 -30.68
CA VAL A 260 -4.43 -10.66 -31.54
C VAL A 260 -3.60 -11.28 -32.68
N ARG A 261 -2.87 -10.43 -33.39
CA ARG A 261 -2.05 -10.85 -34.55
C ARG A 261 -0.98 -11.88 -34.18
N ARG A 262 -0.49 -11.84 -32.95
CA ARG A 262 0.56 -12.73 -32.41
C ARG A 262 0.00 -13.96 -31.68
N GLY A 263 -1.31 -14.16 -31.70
CA GLY A 263 -1.96 -15.32 -31.08
C GLY A 263 -1.84 -15.36 -29.56
N ALA A 264 -1.91 -14.21 -28.89
CA ALA A 264 -1.94 -14.18 -27.42
C ALA A 264 -3.11 -15.02 -26.89
N PRO A 265 -2.94 -15.76 -25.76
CA PRO A 265 -4.01 -16.55 -25.17
C PRO A 265 -5.25 -15.71 -24.89
N ARG A 266 -6.43 -16.27 -25.13
CA ARG A 266 -7.72 -15.59 -24.93
C ARG A 266 -8.02 -15.46 -23.43
N VAL A 267 -7.50 -14.42 -22.83
CA VAL A 267 -7.65 -14.04 -21.41
C VAL A 267 -8.05 -12.57 -21.30
N PRO A 268 -8.48 -12.10 -20.14
CA PRO A 268 -8.75 -10.68 -19.92
C PRO A 268 -7.57 -9.79 -20.25
N VAL A 269 -7.82 -8.72 -21.00
CA VAL A 269 -6.83 -7.69 -21.35
C VAL A 269 -7.27 -6.36 -20.71
N LEU A 270 -6.43 -5.80 -19.86
CA LEU A 270 -6.66 -4.53 -19.17
C LEU A 270 -5.64 -3.49 -19.61
N HIS A 271 -5.97 -2.21 -19.49
CA HIS A 271 -5.01 -1.13 -19.63
C HIS A 271 -5.03 -0.18 -18.43
N ALA A 272 -3.96 0.63 -18.28
CA ALA A 272 -3.80 1.56 -17.17
C ALA A 272 -4.16 3.01 -17.52
N ALA A 273 -4.65 3.30 -18.73
CA ALA A 273 -4.99 4.66 -19.15
C ALA A 273 -6.28 5.15 -18.45
N GLY A 274 -6.22 6.33 -17.83
CA GLY A 274 -7.36 6.90 -17.12
C GLY A 274 -8.43 7.49 -18.05
N SER A 275 -8.00 8.08 -19.19
CA SER A 275 -8.86 8.80 -20.15
C SER A 275 -9.56 7.92 -21.18
N VAL A 276 -9.11 6.65 -21.34
CA VAL A 276 -9.55 5.77 -22.42
C VAL A 276 -10.59 4.78 -21.92
N VAL A 277 -11.70 4.64 -22.64
CA VAL A 277 -12.70 3.57 -22.43
C VAL A 277 -12.12 2.24 -22.92
N ALA A 278 -12.25 1.17 -22.15
CA ALA A 278 -11.59 -0.11 -22.45
C ALA A 278 -11.97 -0.64 -23.83
N ARG A 279 -13.25 -0.65 -24.19
CA ARG A 279 -13.72 -1.16 -25.49
C ARG A 279 -13.24 -0.33 -26.68
N GLU A 280 -12.92 0.95 -26.49
CA GLU A 280 -12.35 1.80 -27.54
C GLU A 280 -10.84 1.58 -27.69
N GLY A 281 -10.12 1.59 -26.57
CA GLY A 281 -8.67 1.40 -26.55
C GLY A 281 -8.24 0.00 -26.94
N LEU A 282 -9.06 -1.01 -26.62
CA LEU A 282 -8.79 -2.43 -26.83
C LEU A 282 -9.74 -3.08 -27.85
N ALA A 283 -10.26 -2.30 -28.82
CA ALA A 283 -11.30 -2.76 -29.75
C ALA A 283 -10.94 -4.05 -30.50
N ALA A 284 -9.68 -4.20 -30.96
CA ALA A 284 -9.22 -5.39 -31.64
C ALA A 284 -9.23 -6.63 -30.75
N ALA A 285 -8.81 -6.49 -29.49
CA ALA A 285 -8.84 -7.57 -28.51
C ALA A 285 -10.29 -7.97 -28.18
N ALA A 286 -11.17 -6.98 -27.99
CA ALA A 286 -12.60 -7.22 -27.76
C ALA A 286 -13.25 -7.95 -28.94
N ALA A 287 -12.96 -7.56 -30.18
CA ALA A 287 -13.45 -8.20 -31.38
C ALA A 287 -12.94 -9.65 -31.54
N ALA A 288 -11.72 -9.94 -31.08
CA ALA A 288 -11.16 -11.28 -31.02
C ALA A 288 -11.68 -12.11 -29.82
N GLY A 289 -12.57 -11.53 -29.01
CA GLY A 289 -13.25 -12.20 -27.89
C GLY A 289 -12.44 -12.25 -26.60
N HIS A 290 -11.45 -11.38 -26.42
CA HIS A 290 -10.86 -11.14 -25.10
C HIS A 290 -11.82 -10.29 -24.27
N PRO A 291 -12.10 -10.64 -22.99
CA PRO A 291 -12.70 -9.70 -22.05
C PRO A 291 -11.77 -8.49 -21.88
N VAL A 292 -12.31 -7.26 -21.97
CA VAL A 292 -11.50 -6.05 -21.90
C VAL A 292 -11.87 -5.18 -20.72
N GLY A 293 -10.89 -4.47 -20.16
CA GLY A 293 -11.10 -3.60 -19.01
C GLY A 293 -10.03 -2.53 -18.83
N THR A 294 -10.33 -1.62 -17.92
CA THR A 294 -9.42 -0.62 -17.40
C THR A 294 -9.09 -0.95 -15.95
N LEU A 295 -7.82 -0.85 -15.58
CA LEU A 295 -7.34 -0.80 -14.21
C LEU A 295 -6.35 0.36 -14.09
N HIS A 296 -6.87 1.56 -13.79
CA HIS A 296 -6.11 2.80 -13.73
C HIS A 296 -5.64 3.09 -12.30
N PRO A 297 -4.34 3.08 -11.98
CA PRO A 297 -3.84 3.46 -10.67
C PRO A 297 -3.92 4.98 -10.47
N ILE A 298 -4.75 5.44 -9.52
CA ILE A 298 -4.93 6.86 -9.20
C ILE A 298 -3.82 7.30 -8.24
N CYS A 299 -2.60 7.37 -8.74
CA CYS A 299 -1.45 7.82 -7.96
C CYS A 299 -0.32 8.34 -8.85
N SER A 300 0.54 9.20 -8.27
CA SER A 300 1.73 9.70 -8.97
C SER A 300 2.90 8.72 -8.76
N LEU A 301 3.31 8.06 -9.83
CA LEU A 301 4.37 7.07 -9.84
C LEU A 301 5.62 7.58 -10.55
N ARG A 302 6.79 7.35 -9.96
CA ARG A 302 8.09 7.67 -10.54
C ARG A 302 9.01 6.48 -10.35
N ARG A 303 9.67 6.02 -11.44
CA ARG A 303 10.58 4.86 -11.40
C ARG A 303 11.77 5.03 -10.46
N GLU A 304 12.19 6.28 -10.23
CA GLU A 304 13.30 6.65 -9.36
C GLU A 304 12.95 6.54 -7.86
N ARG A 305 11.69 6.30 -7.53
CA ARG A 305 11.23 6.09 -6.15
C ARG A 305 10.87 4.61 -5.95
N ALA A 306 11.74 3.89 -5.26
CA ALA A 306 11.65 2.43 -5.08
C ALA A 306 10.44 1.93 -4.27
N SER A 307 9.80 2.78 -3.45
CA SER A 307 8.62 2.37 -2.68
C SER A 307 7.38 2.35 -3.56
N SER A 308 6.77 1.18 -3.71
CA SER A 308 5.51 1.04 -4.45
C SER A 308 4.37 1.73 -3.71
N ARG A 309 3.83 2.80 -4.30
CA ARG A 309 2.59 3.42 -3.83
C ARG A 309 1.33 2.67 -4.28
N LEU A 310 1.47 1.66 -5.14
CA LEU A 310 0.33 0.85 -5.58
C LEU A 310 -0.34 0.11 -4.41
N GLY A 311 0.38 -0.17 -3.33
CA GLY A 311 -0.16 -0.79 -2.13
C GLY A 311 -1.23 0.02 -1.39
N SER A 312 -1.17 1.35 -1.46
CA SER A 312 -2.13 2.29 -0.87
C SER A 312 -2.95 3.06 -1.92
N CYS A 313 -2.85 2.68 -3.18
CA CYS A 313 -3.50 3.35 -4.30
C CYS A 313 -4.99 2.99 -4.36
N VAL A 314 -5.83 3.96 -4.73
CA VAL A 314 -7.18 3.70 -5.21
C VAL A 314 -7.11 3.47 -6.71
N PHE A 315 -7.87 2.52 -7.22
CA PHE A 315 -7.90 2.22 -8.66
C PHE A 315 -9.19 2.68 -9.31
N GLY A 316 -9.12 3.17 -10.55
CA GLY A 316 -10.29 3.30 -11.41
C GLY A 316 -10.52 1.98 -12.15
N LEU A 317 -11.73 1.43 -12.09
CA LEU A 317 -12.06 0.11 -12.61
C LEU A 317 -13.29 0.17 -13.53
N GLU A 318 -13.16 -0.40 -14.73
CA GLU A 318 -14.24 -0.53 -15.71
C GLU A 318 -13.96 -1.75 -16.60
N GLY A 319 -14.99 -2.30 -17.23
CA GLY A 319 -14.84 -3.32 -18.26
C GLY A 319 -15.82 -4.48 -18.17
N ASP A 320 -15.56 -5.50 -18.99
CA ASP A 320 -16.33 -6.75 -19.01
C ASP A 320 -16.22 -7.50 -17.68
N ARG A 321 -17.20 -8.34 -17.38
CA ARG A 321 -17.29 -9.04 -16.08
C ARG A 321 -16.01 -9.82 -15.72
N GLU A 322 -15.46 -10.55 -16.67
CA GLU A 322 -14.24 -11.35 -16.45
C GLU A 322 -12.99 -10.45 -16.25
N ALA A 323 -12.88 -9.35 -17.00
CA ALA A 323 -11.78 -8.41 -16.86
C ALA A 323 -11.83 -7.72 -15.50
N ARG A 324 -13.02 -7.30 -15.05
CA ARG A 324 -13.22 -6.76 -13.70
C ARG A 324 -12.89 -7.78 -12.61
N ALA A 325 -13.30 -9.04 -12.79
CA ALA A 325 -13.02 -10.10 -11.83
C ALA A 325 -11.51 -10.36 -11.67
N VAL A 326 -10.75 -10.33 -12.75
CA VAL A 326 -9.28 -10.44 -12.73
C VAL A 326 -8.66 -9.22 -12.03
N ALA A 327 -9.09 -8.00 -12.40
CA ALA A 327 -8.61 -6.77 -11.77
C ALA A 327 -8.84 -6.79 -10.25
N LEU A 328 -10.04 -7.17 -9.79
CA LEU A 328 -10.37 -7.29 -8.36
C LEU A 328 -9.49 -8.31 -7.64
N ARG A 329 -9.12 -9.42 -8.28
CA ARG A 329 -8.14 -10.36 -7.71
C ARG A 329 -6.75 -9.73 -7.56
N TRP A 330 -6.33 -8.87 -8.53
CA TRP A 330 -5.03 -8.20 -8.45
C TRP A 330 -4.96 -7.15 -7.36
N ILE A 331 -6.01 -6.30 -7.25
CA ILE A 331 -6.04 -5.24 -6.23
C ILE A 331 -6.39 -5.76 -4.84
N GLY A 332 -7.06 -6.92 -4.72
CA GLY A 332 -7.47 -7.48 -3.43
C GLY A 332 -8.44 -6.55 -2.68
N PRO A 333 -8.18 -6.27 -1.39
CA PRO A 333 -9.06 -5.43 -0.56
C PRO A 333 -8.93 -3.92 -0.82
N GLN A 334 -8.11 -3.50 -1.79
CA GLN A 334 -7.89 -2.07 -2.06
C GLN A 334 -9.16 -1.41 -2.61
N ALA A 335 -9.36 -0.15 -2.22
CA ALA A 335 -10.46 0.65 -2.72
C ALA A 335 -10.35 0.91 -4.23
N HIS A 336 -11.51 0.99 -4.89
CA HIS A 336 -11.59 1.36 -6.29
C HIS A 336 -12.80 2.26 -6.55
N LEU A 337 -12.67 3.12 -7.55
CA LEU A 337 -13.76 3.89 -8.13
C LEU A 337 -14.35 3.08 -9.28
N ASP A 338 -15.66 2.89 -9.29
CA ASP A 338 -16.34 2.28 -10.41
C ASP A 338 -16.51 3.32 -11.55
N LEU A 339 -15.83 3.04 -12.66
CA LEU A 339 -15.88 3.87 -13.87
C LEU A 339 -16.83 3.28 -14.93
N GLN A 340 -17.59 2.25 -14.57
CA GLN A 340 -18.51 1.58 -15.46
C GLN A 340 -19.60 2.55 -15.95
N GLY A 341 -19.84 2.58 -17.26
CA GLY A 341 -20.85 3.44 -17.86
C GLY A 341 -20.40 4.87 -18.16
N LEU A 342 -19.19 5.26 -17.76
CA LEU A 342 -18.62 6.54 -18.19
C LEU A 342 -18.23 6.48 -19.68
N ASP A 343 -18.77 7.42 -20.47
CA ASP A 343 -18.40 7.60 -21.87
C ASP A 343 -17.00 8.25 -22.02
N ALA A 344 -16.52 8.40 -23.26
CA ALA A 344 -15.19 8.93 -23.56
C ALA A 344 -14.98 10.36 -23.03
N GLU A 345 -16.01 11.22 -23.10
CA GLU A 345 -15.93 12.59 -22.58
C GLU A 345 -15.86 12.59 -21.05
N GLN A 346 -16.70 11.80 -20.39
CA GLN A 346 -16.70 11.64 -18.94
C GLN A 346 -15.38 11.05 -18.42
N ARG A 347 -14.80 10.09 -19.16
CA ARG A 347 -13.47 9.54 -18.85
C ARG A 347 -12.37 10.58 -18.99
N THR A 348 -12.45 11.43 -20.00
CA THR A 348 -11.53 12.56 -20.15
C THR A 348 -11.66 13.54 -18.98
N ARG A 349 -12.86 13.88 -18.55
CA ARG A 349 -13.11 14.72 -17.37
C ARG A 349 -12.60 14.09 -16.09
N TYR A 350 -12.83 12.80 -15.90
CA TYR A 350 -12.29 12.06 -14.77
C TYR A 350 -10.75 12.13 -14.72
N HIS A 351 -10.08 11.88 -15.85
CA HIS A 351 -8.62 11.93 -15.90
C HIS A 351 -8.08 13.36 -15.74
N ALA A 352 -8.79 14.37 -16.24
CA ALA A 352 -8.47 15.78 -16.00
C ALA A 352 -8.57 16.13 -14.50
N ALA A 353 -9.55 15.60 -13.77
CA ALA A 353 -9.63 15.77 -12.32
C ALA A 353 -8.43 15.13 -11.59
N CYS A 354 -7.98 13.94 -12.03
CA CYS A 354 -6.76 13.32 -11.52
C CYS A 354 -5.52 14.20 -11.79
N ALA A 355 -5.43 14.81 -12.98
CA ALA A 355 -4.33 15.71 -13.34
C ALA A 355 -4.35 17.00 -12.50
N LEU A 356 -5.52 17.56 -12.22
CA LEU A 356 -5.66 18.71 -11.32
C LEU A 356 -5.14 18.41 -9.92
N ALA A 357 -5.52 17.26 -9.36
CA ALA A 357 -5.11 16.85 -8.01
C ALA A 357 -3.65 16.39 -7.93
N GLY A 358 -3.10 15.83 -9.01
CA GLY A 358 -1.75 15.29 -9.05
C GLY A 358 -0.73 16.24 -9.70
N ASN A 359 -0.82 16.40 -11.01
CA ASN A 359 0.23 17.06 -11.79
C ASN A 359 0.25 18.57 -11.57
N HIS A 360 -0.92 19.22 -11.48
CA HIS A 360 -0.97 20.69 -11.36
C HIS A 360 -0.51 21.20 -10.00
N VAL A 361 -0.53 20.37 -8.97
CA VAL A 361 0.09 20.70 -7.66
C VAL A 361 1.59 21.00 -7.81
N ALA A 362 2.27 20.39 -8.78
CA ALA A 362 3.69 20.69 -9.07
C ALA A 362 3.89 22.15 -9.51
N VAL A 363 2.95 22.71 -10.28
CA VAL A 363 3.01 24.13 -10.70
C VAL A 363 2.87 25.04 -9.48
N LEU A 364 1.94 24.76 -8.57
CA LEU A 364 1.76 25.52 -7.33
C LEU A 364 3.03 25.49 -6.47
N ALA A 365 3.59 24.29 -6.29
CA ALA A 365 4.82 24.09 -5.51
C ALA A 365 6.01 24.87 -6.11
N GLU A 366 6.18 24.82 -7.44
CA GLU A 366 7.30 25.50 -8.11
C GLU A 366 7.14 27.01 -8.06
N ARG A 367 5.95 27.57 -8.32
CA ARG A 367 5.72 29.04 -8.21
C ARG A 367 5.95 29.56 -6.79
N ALA A 368 5.55 28.80 -5.77
CA ALA A 368 5.85 29.13 -4.38
C ALA A 368 7.37 29.07 -4.10
N ALA A 369 8.06 28.04 -4.60
CA ALA A 369 9.50 27.90 -4.42
C ALA A 369 10.28 29.00 -5.14
N GLU A 370 9.91 29.40 -6.36
CA GLU A 370 10.49 30.53 -7.10
C GLU A 370 10.34 31.85 -6.32
N THR A 371 9.15 32.10 -5.79
CA THR A 371 8.89 33.27 -4.96
C THR A 371 9.80 33.32 -3.73
N MET A 372 9.93 32.20 -3.00
CA MET A 372 10.82 32.13 -1.84
C MET A 372 12.30 32.27 -2.22
N ARG A 373 12.72 31.71 -3.34
CA ARG A 373 14.10 31.88 -3.85
C ARG A 373 14.41 33.34 -4.19
N SER A 374 13.44 34.09 -4.75
CA SER A 374 13.61 35.51 -5.04
C SER A 374 13.84 36.38 -3.81
N LEU A 375 13.45 35.87 -2.63
CA LEU A 375 13.69 36.47 -1.32
C LEU A 375 15.05 36.08 -0.70
N GLY A 376 15.88 35.29 -1.40
CA GLY A 376 17.16 34.80 -0.90
C GLY A 376 17.07 33.67 0.11
N LEU A 377 15.90 33.00 0.24
CA LEU A 377 15.72 31.91 1.19
C LEU A 377 16.44 30.63 0.74
N PRO A 378 17.06 29.84 1.65
CA PRO A 378 17.84 28.65 1.30
C PRO A 378 16.97 27.56 0.64
N GLY A 379 17.40 27.07 -0.54
CA GLY A 379 16.64 26.12 -1.36
C GLY A 379 16.20 24.82 -0.64
N PRO A 380 17.11 24.07 0.03
CA PRO A 380 16.73 22.84 0.72
C PRO A 380 15.69 23.04 1.82
N THR A 381 15.84 24.08 2.64
CA THR A 381 14.90 24.42 3.71
C THR A 381 13.55 24.86 3.14
N THR A 382 13.56 25.66 2.09
CA THR A 382 12.36 26.09 1.37
C THR A 382 11.57 24.91 0.81
N THR A 383 12.25 23.99 0.13
CA THR A 383 11.62 22.78 -0.42
C THR A 383 10.96 21.94 0.69
N ARG A 384 11.65 21.77 1.82
CA ARG A 384 11.09 21.06 2.98
C ARG A 384 9.88 21.78 3.55
N ALA A 385 9.96 23.08 3.79
CA ALA A 385 8.87 23.88 4.35
C ALA A 385 7.61 23.84 3.46
N LEU A 386 7.76 24.05 2.16
CA LEU A 386 6.65 23.95 1.21
C LEU A 386 6.05 22.52 1.14
N GLY A 387 6.90 21.50 1.20
CA GLY A 387 6.46 20.11 1.24
C GLY A 387 5.60 19.80 2.46
N GLU A 388 6.01 20.27 3.64
CA GLU A 388 5.23 20.10 4.88
C GLU A 388 3.92 20.91 4.84
N LEU A 389 3.95 22.13 4.29
CA LEU A 389 2.76 22.96 4.14
C LEU A 389 1.71 22.29 3.22
N LEU A 390 2.16 21.72 2.09
CA LEU A 390 1.28 21.01 1.17
C LEU A 390 0.66 19.76 1.81
N ARG A 391 1.46 18.98 2.57
CA ARG A 391 0.94 17.81 3.29
C ARG A 391 -0.10 18.21 4.33
N SER A 392 0.21 19.18 5.19
CA SER A 392 -0.70 19.61 6.24
C SER A 392 -1.99 20.22 5.68
N ALA A 393 -1.93 20.95 4.58
CA ALA A 393 -3.12 21.45 3.91
C ALA A 393 -4.00 20.32 3.35
N LEU A 394 -3.39 19.29 2.75
CA LEU A 394 -4.10 18.11 2.27
C LEU A 394 -4.71 17.32 3.43
N ASP A 395 -3.97 17.08 4.49
CA ASP A 395 -4.44 16.36 5.68
C ASP A 395 -5.65 17.06 6.31
N ASN A 396 -5.62 18.39 6.40
CA ASN A 396 -6.76 19.17 6.90
C ASN A 396 -7.98 19.04 6.00
N LEU A 397 -7.81 19.08 4.67
CA LEU A 397 -8.91 18.92 3.71
C LEU A 397 -9.52 17.51 3.78
N LEU A 398 -8.69 16.48 3.94
CA LEU A 398 -9.16 15.09 4.06
C LEU A 398 -9.88 14.84 5.39
N ALA A 399 -9.39 15.44 6.49
CA ALA A 399 -9.98 15.24 7.81
C ALA A 399 -11.26 16.06 8.05
N LEU A 400 -11.31 17.30 7.56
CA LEU A 400 -12.35 18.27 7.90
C LEU A 400 -13.25 18.63 6.72
N GLY A 401 -12.83 18.31 5.49
CA GLY A 401 -13.53 18.71 4.25
C GLY A 401 -13.52 20.22 4.02
N MET A 402 -14.24 20.65 2.96
CA MET A 402 -14.49 22.06 2.68
C MET A 402 -15.78 22.52 3.40
N PRO A 403 -15.83 23.72 3.97
CA PRO A 403 -14.80 24.76 4.02
C PRO A 403 -13.83 24.64 5.22
N HIS A 404 -14.06 23.73 6.17
CA HIS A 404 -13.42 23.69 7.48
C HIS A 404 -11.93 23.31 7.40
N GLY A 405 -11.51 22.55 6.37
CA GLY A 405 -10.12 22.18 6.15
C GLY A 405 -9.23 23.31 5.59
N VAL A 406 -9.84 24.48 5.27
CA VAL A 406 -9.09 25.63 4.75
C VAL A 406 -8.74 26.59 5.87
N SER A 407 -7.49 27.01 5.94
CA SER A 407 -7.00 28.05 6.85
C SER A 407 -6.50 29.29 6.09
N GLY A 408 -6.06 30.31 6.84
CA GLY A 408 -5.44 31.50 6.26
C GLY A 408 -6.39 32.65 5.97
N PRO A 409 -5.93 33.69 5.22
CA PRO A 409 -6.67 34.94 5.01
C PRO A 409 -8.05 34.74 4.34
N ALA A 410 -8.13 33.88 3.33
CA ALA A 410 -9.38 33.60 2.63
C ALA A 410 -10.45 33.02 3.57
N ALA A 411 -10.07 32.05 4.43
CA ALA A 411 -10.99 31.45 5.40
C ALA A 411 -11.50 32.45 6.43
N ARG A 412 -10.68 33.44 6.80
CA ARG A 412 -11.06 34.53 7.74
C ARG A 412 -11.77 35.71 7.07
N GLY A 413 -11.91 35.70 5.73
CA GLY A 413 -12.50 36.81 4.98
C GLY A 413 -11.60 38.06 4.87
N ASP A 414 -10.29 37.93 5.11
CA ASP A 414 -9.31 39.03 5.03
C ASP A 414 -8.94 39.32 3.56
N LEU A 415 -9.86 39.95 2.85
CA LEU A 415 -9.65 40.32 1.43
C LEU A 415 -8.54 41.34 1.25
N ALA A 416 -8.27 42.17 2.27
CA ALA A 416 -7.17 43.13 2.23
C ALA A 416 -5.80 42.42 2.22
N ALA A 417 -5.63 41.37 2.99
CA ALA A 417 -4.42 40.55 2.94
C ALA A 417 -4.24 39.88 1.58
N LEU A 418 -5.30 39.31 0.99
CA LEU A 418 -5.23 38.71 -0.36
C LEU A 418 -4.75 39.71 -1.40
N LYS A 419 -5.27 40.95 -1.39
CA LYS A 419 -4.83 42.02 -2.30
C LYS A 419 -3.37 42.42 -2.07
N ARG A 420 -2.90 42.50 -0.81
CA ARG A 420 -1.47 42.77 -0.52
C ARG A 420 -0.56 41.66 -1.05
N HIS A 421 -0.98 40.39 -0.88
CA HIS A 421 -0.20 39.26 -1.43
C HIS A 421 -0.13 39.31 -2.95
N GLU A 422 -1.25 39.56 -3.63
CA GLU A 422 -1.29 39.69 -5.10
C GLU A 422 -0.37 40.81 -5.59
N ALA A 423 -0.40 41.99 -4.95
CA ALA A 423 0.41 43.13 -5.32
C ALA A 423 1.93 42.91 -5.06
N ALA A 424 2.28 42.04 -4.10
CA ALA A 424 3.67 41.70 -3.79
C ALA A 424 4.26 40.63 -4.71
N LEU A 425 3.42 39.90 -5.45
CA LEU A 425 3.84 38.89 -6.41
C LEU A 425 4.04 39.48 -7.80
N ALA A 426 4.88 38.86 -8.62
CA ALA A 426 5.16 39.30 -9.99
C ALA A 426 4.88 38.20 -11.01
N GLY A 427 4.64 38.59 -12.26
CA GLY A 427 4.53 37.67 -13.39
C GLY A 427 3.45 36.62 -13.24
N GLU A 428 3.80 35.39 -13.60
CA GLU A 428 2.88 34.23 -13.57
C GLU A 428 2.41 33.87 -12.16
N ALA A 429 3.23 34.09 -11.13
CA ALA A 429 2.85 33.82 -9.75
C ALA A 429 1.70 34.74 -9.29
N SER A 430 1.71 36.00 -9.65
CA SER A 430 0.62 36.95 -9.37
C SER A 430 -0.68 36.55 -10.08
N ALA A 431 -0.60 36.22 -11.38
CA ALA A 431 -1.76 35.79 -12.16
C ALA A 431 -2.40 34.52 -11.58
N LEU A 432 -1.60 33.52 -11.25
CA LEU A 432 -2.06 32.27 -10.66
C LEU A 432 -2.68 32.50 -9.27
N TYR A 433 -2.03 33.31 -8.42
CA TYR A 433 -2.51 33.66 -7.08
C TYR A 433 -3.88 34.32 -7.13
N ARG A 434 -4.08 35.30 -8.04
CA ARG A 434 -5.35 35.98 -8.22
C ARG A 434 -6.49 35.04 -8.59
N VAL A 435 -6.27 34.16 -9.59
CA VAL A 435 -7.29 33.22 -10.06
C VAL A 435 -7.67 32.25 -8.93
N LEU A 436 -6.69 31.66 -8.27
CA LEU A 436 -6.93 30.68 -7.20
C LEU A 436 -7.56 31.32 -5.97
N SER A 437 -7.16 32.55 -5.59
CA SER A 437 -7.74 33.26 -4.45
C SER A 437 -9.20 33.63 -4.71
N ALA A 438 -9.54 34.07 -5.92
CA ALA A 438 -10.92 34.34 -6.28
C ALA A 438 -11.80 33.08 -6.17
N GLN A 439 -11.37 31.98 -6.77
CA GLN A 439 -12.07 30.70 -6.69
C GLN A 439 -12.19 30.18 -5.25
N LEU A 440 -11.13 30.33 -4.45
CA LEU A 440 -11.16 29.91 -3.06
C LEU A 440 -12.18 30.69 -2.24
N VAL A 441 -12.27 32.02 -2.43
CA VAL A 441 -13.27 32.87 -1.76
C VAL A 441 -14.68 32.46 -2.16
N GLU A 442 -14.94 32.22 -3.46
CA GLU A 442 -16.23 31.72 -3.95
C GLU A 442 -16.62 30.38 -3.35
N LEU A 443 -15.69 29.40 -3.35
CA LEU A 443 -15.91 28.07 -2.77
C LEU A 443 -16.22 28.14 -1.27
N LEU A 444 -15.54 29.02 -0.54
CA LEU A 444 -15.78 29.22 0.90
C LEU A 444 -17.14 29.90 1.15
N ALA A 445 -17.55 30.85 0.30
CA ALA A 445 -18.85 31.52 0.40
C ALA A 445 -20.03 30.57 0.08
N ALA A 446 -19.87 29.70 -0.92
CA ALA A 446 -20.91 28.75 -1.36
C ALA A 446 -21.15 27.60 -0.37
N ARG A 447 -20.26 27.38 0.61
CA ARG A 447 -20.32 26.25 1.55
C ARG A 447 -20.45 26.67 3.03
N ARG A 448 -20.63 27.96 3.28
CA ARG A 448 -21.07 28.53 4.57
C ARG A 448 -22.59 28.51 4.68
#